data_513deee9b6c149d4eb21df85ef42a3f2
#
_entry.id   513deee9b6c149d4eb21df85ef42a3f2
#
_cell.length_a   1.000
_cell.length_b   1.000
_cell.length_c   1.000
_cell.angle_alpha   90.00
_cell.angle_beta   90.00
_cell.angle_gamma   90.00
#
_symmetry.space_group_name_H-M   'P 1'
#
loop_
_entity.id
_entity.type
_entity.pdbx_description
1 polymer ?
#
loop_
_entity_poly.entity_id
_entity_poly.type
_entity_poly.pdbx_seq_one_letter_code
_entity_poly.pdbx_strand_id
1 'polypeptide(L)'
;MIDFHSHILPGIDDGSKNTQMSLAMIEEEKKQGVHTIVSTPHFYADEDSVERFLKRRAHSYERLQEEAEKNNVELPKMYLGAEVYYFSGIGQASMIPELCIQGTGILLLEMPFTQWTSDMLDNVRALVNRPNMKVVLAHIERFYDFQKRKEVWDEIMDLPIYRQMNAGPFIKRKKRRKCLKLLKQQVEVLLGSDCHNLDGRKPNLALGRAEIKKKLDKYKTMFSP
;
A
#
# COMPACT_ATOMS: atom_id res chain seq x y z
N MET A 1 12.14 -5.70 -8.71
CA MET A 1 11.64 -4.95 -7.54
C MET A 1 10.26 -5.42 -7.16
N ILE A 2 9.81 -5.17 -5.93
CA ILE A 2 8.44 -5.41 -5.47
C ILE A 2 7.74 -4.08 -5.33
N ASP A 3 6.57 -3.91 -5.96
CA ASP A 3 5.64 -2.85 -5.65
C ASP A 3 4.68 -3.32 -4.55
N PHE A 4 4.78 -2.69 -3.37
CA PHE A 4 4.04 -3.13 -2.19
C PHE A 4 2.63 -2.52 -2.07
N HIS A 5 2.28 -1.56 -2.92
CA HIS A 5 1.02 -0.83 -2.86
C HIS A 5 0.60 -0.35 -4.24
N SER A 6 -0.46 -0.91 -4.80
CA SER A 6 -0.97 -0.54 -6.12
C SER A 6 -2.47 -0.79 -6.29
N HIS A 7 -3.15 0.04 -7.09
CA HIS A 7 -4.57 -0.07 -7.43
C HIS A 7 -4.74 -0.50 -8.90
N ILE A 8 -4.16 -1.65 -9.19
CA ILE A 8 -3.98 -2.14 -10.56
C ILE A 8 -5.12 -3.06 -11.02
N LEU A 9 -5.93 -3.60 -10.08
CA LEU A 9 -7.07 -4.45 -10.42
C LEU A 9 -8.18 -3.67 -11.12
N PRO A 10 -8.76 -4.22 -12.22
CA PRO A 10 -9.68 -3.48 -13.07
C PRO A 10 -11.06 -3.27 -12.43
N GLY A 11 -11.50 -2.03 -12.28
CA GLY A 11 -12.87 -1.64 -11.93
C GLY A 11 -13.35 -2.06 -10.54
N ILE A 12 -12.43 -2.17 -9.58
CA ILE A 12 -12.77 -2.52 -8.19
C ILE A 12 -12.85 -1.30 -7.28
N ASP A 13 -12.03 -0.28 -7.54
CA ASP A 13 -11.93 0.98 -6.79
C ASP A 13 -11.67 2.18 -7.73
N ASP A 14 -11.09 3.28 -7.23
CA ASP A 14 -10.72 4.46 -8.00
C ASP A 14 -9.41 4.31 -8.81
N GLY A 15 -8.82 3.11 -8.81
CA GLY A 15 -7.63 2.77 -9.57
C GLY A 15 -7.91 2.49 -11.04
N SER A 16 -7.40 1.37 -11.55
CA SER A 16 -7.59 0.98 -12.95
C SER A 16 -9.07 0.77 -13.30
N LYS A 17 -9.53 1.44 -14.36
CA LYS A 17 -10.96 1.40 -14.76
C LYS A 17 -11.35 0.13 -15.51
N ASN A 18 -10.42 -0.51 -16.19
CA ASN A 18 -10.67 -1.68 -17.04
C ASN A 18 -9.39 -2.51 -17.24
N THR A 19 -9.53 -3.68 -17.82
CA THR A 19 -8.44 -4.64 -18.02
C THR A 19 -7.33 -4.11 -18.91
N GLN A 20 -7.64 -3.31 -19.94
CA GLN A 20 -6.66 -2.71 -20.83
C GLN A 20 -5.77 -1.72 -20.10
N MET A 21 -6.37 -0.86 -19.23
CA MET A 21 -5.61 0.05 -18.38
C MET A 21 -4.74 -0.72 -17.38
N SER A 22 -5.27 -1.79 -16.78
CA SER A 22 -4.50 -2.65 -15.87
C SER A 22 -3.27 -3.25 -16.55
N LEU A 23 -3.43 -3.81 -17.75
CA LEU A 23 -2.31 -4.36 -18.52
C LEU A 23 -1.27 -3.29 -18.86
N ALA A 24 -1.71 -2.12 -19.29
CA ALA A 24 -0.80 -1.02 -19.60
C ALA A 24 -0.04 -0.51 -18.35
N MET A 25 -0.70 -0.47 -17.17
CA MET A 25 -0.04 -0.16 -15.90
C MET A 25 0.98 -1.23 -15.50
N ILE A 26 0.64 -2.52 -15.67
CA ILE A 26 1.53 -3.66 -15.41
C ILE A 26 2.76 -3.58 -16.33
N GLU A 27 2.58 -3.26 -17.60
CA GLU A 27 3.71 -3.09 -18.52
C GLU A 27 4.64 -1.95 -18.09
N GLU A 28 4.11 -0.82 -17.62
CA GLU A 28 4.91 0.27 -17.09
C GLU A 28 5.67 -0.15 -15.81
N GLU A 29 5.07 -0.96 -14.94
CA GLU A 29 5.76 -1.57 -13.79
C GLU A 29 6.89 -2.51 -14.23
N LYS A 30 6.62 -3.40 -15.21
CA LYS A 30 7.64 -4.33 -15.76
C LYS A 30 8.81 -3.57 -16.38
N LYS A 31 8.57 -2.51 -17.16
CA LYS A 31 9.63 -1.64 -17.72
C LYS A 31 10.52 -1.02 -16.65
N GLN A 32 9.98 -0.79 -15.47
CA GLN A 32 10.71 -0.30 -14.30
C GLN A 32 11.48 -1.40 -13.55
N GLY A 33 11.36 -2.66 -13.97
CA GLY A 33 12.00 -3.82 -13.32
C GLY A 33 11.22 -4.33 -12.11
N VAL A 34 9.93 -4.05 -12.03
CA VAL A 34 9.03 -4.66 -11.04
C VAL A 34 8.68 -6.07 -11.51
N HIS A 35 8.95 -7.06 -10.69
CA HIS A 35 8.67 -8.48 -10.94
C HIS A 35 7.61 -9.06 -10.00
N THR A 36 7.22 -8.28 -8.99
CA THR A 36 6.18 -8.67 -8.03
C THR A 36 5.33 -7.44 -7.71
N ILE A 37 4.02 -7.60 -7.80
CA ILE A 37 3.05 -6.54 -7.51
C ILE A 37 2.13 -7.03 -6.38
N VAL A 38 1.98 -6.21 -5.35
CA VAL A 38 0.92 -6.38 -4.35
C VAL A 38 -0.22 -5.45 -4.73
N SER A 39 -1.30 -6.03 -5.21
CA SER A 39 -2.51 -5.26 -5.51
C SER A 39 -3.35 -5.10 -4.26
N THR A 40 -3.60 -3.86 -3.89
CA THR A 40 -4.22 -3.45 -2.63
C THR A 40 -5.39 -2.50 -2.86
N PRO A 41 -6.47 -2.94 -3.57
CA PRO A 41 -7.62 -2.09 -3.77
C PRO A 41 -8.21 -1.63 -2.43
N HIS A 42 -8.84 -0.45 -2.43
CA HIS A 42 -9.47 0.12 -1.24
C HIS A 42 -10.58 -0.78 -0.68
N PHE A 43 -10.58 -0.90 0.64
CA PHE A 43 -11.67 -1.49 1.41
C PHE A 43 -12.19 -0.48 2.45
N TYR A 44 -13.45 -0.13 2.34
CA TYR A 44 -14.20 0.73 3.27
C TYR A 44 -15.28 -0.09 3.95
N ALA A 45 -15.21 -0.21 5.28
CA ALA A 45 -16.12 -1.08 6.04
C ALA A 45 -17.56 -0.56 6.12
N ASP A 46 -17.79 0.72 5.84
CA ASP A 46 -19.10 1.35 5.75
C ASP A 46 -19.75 1.20 4.36
N GLU A 47 -18.97 0.88 3.34
CA GLU A 47 -19.44 0.72 1.95
C GLU A 47 -19.59 -0.74 1.52
N ASP A 48 -18.76 -1.64 2.09
CA ASP A 48 -18.70 -3.04 1.64
C ASP A 48 -18.52 -4.01 2.82
N SER A 49 -19.10 -5.22 2.68
CA SER A 49 -18.75 -6.34 3.54
C SER A 49 -17.46 -7.01 3.07
N VAL A 50 -16.71 -7.60 4.00
CA VAL A 50 -15.48 -8.34 3.66
C VAL A 50 -15.74 -9.42 2.61
N GLU A 51 -16.81 -10.20 2.77
CA GLU A 51 -17.17 -11.26 1.82
C GLU A 51 -17.45 -10.72 0.41
N ARG A 52 -18.20 -9.61 0.30
CA ARG A 52 -18.52 -9.00 -0.99
C ARG A 52 -17.26 -8.42 -1.63
N PHE A 53 -16.42 -7.74 -0.85
CA PHE A 53 -15.14 -7.23 -1.32
C PHE A 53 -14.23 -8.36 -1.86
N LEU A 54 -14.08 -9.46 -1.12
CA LEU A 54 -13.24 -10.59 -1.53
C LEU A 54 -13.73 -11.22 -2.85
N LYS A 55 -15.04 -11.35 -3.03
CA LYS A 55 -15.64 -11.83 -4.29
C LYS A 55 -15.35 -10.87 -5.45
N ARG A 56 -15.53 -9.56 -5.24
CA ARG A 56 -15.22 -8.54 -6.25
C ARG A 56 -13.73 -8.55 -6.61
N ARG A 57 -12.85 -8.66 -5.62
CA ARG A 57 -11.39 -8.73 -5.81
C ARG A 57 -10.99 -9.95 -6.63
N ALA A 58 -11.52 -11.13 -6.28
CA ALA A 58 -11.25 -12.35 -7.01
C ALA A 58 -11.71 -12.24 -8.47
N HIS A 59 -12.96 -11.83 -8.70
CA HIS A 59 -13.51 -11.65 -10.05
C HIS A 59 -12.74 -10.60 -10.87
N SER A 60 -12.32 -9.49 -10.24
CA SER A 60 -11.51 -8.49 -10.92
C SER A 60 -10.15 -9.05 -11.37
N TYR A 61 -9.52 -9.88 -10.53
CA TYR A 61 -8.26 -10.54 -10.86
C TYR A 61 -8.42 -11.59 -11.98
N GLU A 62 -9.48 -12.40 -11.93
CA GLU A 62 -9.83 -13.36 -12.99
C GLU A 62 -9.96 -12.67 -14.35
N ARG A 63 -10.71 -11.57 -14.42
CA ARG A 63 -10.85 -10.77 -15.64
C ARG A 63 -9.50 -10.23 -16.15
N LEU A 64 -8.61 -9.84 -15.24
CA LEU A 64 -7.27 -9.41 -15.62
C LEU A 64 -6.45 -10.55 -16.21
N GLN A 65 -6.52 -11.75 -15.62
CA GLN A 65 -5.83 -12.94 -16.12
C GLN A 65 -6.34 -13.34 -17.51
N GLU A 66 -7.65 -13.40 -17.70
CA GLU A 66 -8.27 -13.71 -19.01
C GLU A 66 -7.84 -12.71 -20.09
N GLU A 67 -7.79 -11.41 -19.76
CA GLU A 67 -7.36 -10.40 -20.72
C GLU A 67 -5.86 -10.48 -21.02
N ALA A 68 -5.03 -10.83 -20.03
CA ALA A 68 -3.61 -11.05 -20.21
C ALA A 68 -3.35 -12.25 -21.14
N GLU A 69 -4.05 -13.38 -20.94
CA GLU A 69 -3.97 -14.55 -21.80
C GLU A 69 -4.37 -14.22 -23.25
N LYS A 70 -5.49 -13.53 -23.43
CA LYS A 70 -5.98 -13.08 -24.75
C LYS A 70 -4.96 -12.25 -25.53
N ASN A 71 -4.20 -11.43 -24.81
CA ASN A 71 -3.21 -10.53 -25.41
C ASN A 71 -1.78 -11.11 -25.38
N ASN A 72 -1.60 -12.36 -24.94
CA ASN A 72 -0.29 -13.00 -24.74
C ASN A 72 0.65 -12.16 -23.85
N VAL A 73 0.10 -11.53 -22.81
CA VAL A 73 0.87 -10.74 -21.83
C VAL A 73 1.16 -11.61 -20.61
N GLU A 74 2.43 -11.85 -20.33
CA GLU A 74 2.84 -12.50 -19.08
C GLU A 74 2.71 -11.54 -17.90
N LEU A 75 1.87 -11.89 -16.94
CA LEU A 75 1.72 -11.13 -15.69
C LEU A 75 2.92 -11.37 -14.77
N PRO A 76 3.39 -10.34 -14.04
CA PRO A 76 4.36 -10.54 -12.97
C PRO A 76 3.73 -11.35 -11.84
N LYS A 77 4.54 -11.75 -10.86
CA LYS A 77 3.99 -12.37 -9.65
C LYS A 77 3.04 -11.39 -8.95
N MET A 78 1.79 -11.80 -8.78
CA MET A 78 0.76 -10.97 -8.16
C MET A 78 0.39 -11.52 -6.78
N TYR A 79 0.27 -10.63 -5.80
CA TYR A 79 -0.36 -10.89 -4.52
C TYR A 79 -1.58 -10.00 -4.36
N LEU A 80 -2.69 -10.58 -3.89
CA LEU A 80 -3.93 -9.84 -3.66
C LEU A 80 -4.04 -9.49 -2.17
N GLY A 81 -4.22 -8.22 -1.89
CA GLY A 81 -4.45 -7.67 -0.56
C GLY A 81 -5.64 -6.72 -0.54
N ALA A 82 -5.63 -5.81 0.41
CA ALA A 82 -6.51 -4.66 0.49
C ALA A 82 -5.76 -3.51 1.14
N GLU A 83 -6.01 -2.29 0.69
CA GLU A 83 -5.74 -1.09 1.48
C GLU A 83 -6.98 -0.85 2.35
N VAL A 84 -6.89 -1.25 3.63
CA VAL A 84 -8.00 -1.17 4.57
C VAL A 84 -8.04 0.22 5.18
N TYR A 85 -9.09 0.99 4.88
CA TYR A 85 -9.31 2.26 5.55
C TYR A 85 -9.70 2.05 7.02
N TYR A 86 -9.09 2.82 7.91
CA TYR A 86 -9.38 2.75 9.34
C TYR A 86 -10.86 2.97 9.63
N PHE A 87 -11.42 2.17 10.52
CA PHE A 87 -12.74 2.36 11.12
C PHE A 87 -12.69 2.07 12.61
N SER A 88 -13.57 2.69 13.39
CA SER A 88 -13.64 2.44 14.83
C SER A 88 -13.99 0.98 15.09
N GLY A 89 -13.29 0.35 16.04
CA GLY A 89 -13.43 -1.06 16.33
C GLY A 89 -12.68 -2.03 15.42
N ILE A 90 -11.89 -1.54 14.45
CA ILE A 90 -11.07 -2.38 13.56
C ILE A 90 -10.17 -3.35 14.33
N GLY A 91 -9.69 -2.93 15.50
CA GLY A 91 -8.85 -3.75 16.39
C GLY A 91 -9.54 -5.04 16.84
N GLN A 92 -10.87 -5.08 16.89
CA GLN A 92 -11.68 -6.22 17.35
C GLN A 92 -12.43 -6.94 16.24
N ALA A 93 -12.47 -6.39 15.04
CA ALA A 93 -13.21 -6.96 13.90
C ALA A 93 -12.64 -8.32 13.48
N SER A 94 -13.44 -9.39 13.58
CA SER A 94 -13.01 -10.78 13.39
C SER A 94 -12.54 -11.08 11.97
N MET A 95 -13.09 -10.38 10.95
CA MET A 95 -12.81 -10.62 9.54
C MET A 95 -11.55 -9.92 9.00
N ILE A 96 -10.84 -9.14 9.82
CA ILE A 96 -9.62 -8.44 9.37
C ILE A 96 -8.56 -9.38 8.76
N PRO A 97 -8.31 -10.59 9.29
CA PRO A 97 -7.34 -11.51 8.68
C PRO A 97 -7.61 -11.83 7.20
N GLU A 98 -8.86 -11.83 6.76
CA GLU A 98 -9.27 -12.07 5.37
C GLU A 98 -8.85 -10.95 4.41
N LEU A 99 -8.61 -9.74 4.95
CA LEU A 99 -8.17 -8.56 4.19
C LEU A 99 -6.64 -8.47 4.08
N CYS A 100 -5.91 -9.30 4.81
CA CYS A 100 -4.46 -9.38 4.68
C CYS A 100 -4.03 -9.79 3.27
N ILE A 101 -2.80 -9.46 2.90
CA ILE A 101 -2.18 -9.94 1.66
C ILE A 101 -2.21 -11.47 1.67
N GLN A 102 -2.76 -12.05 0.61
CA GLN A 102 -2.98 -13.51 0.49
C GLN A 102 -1.72 -14.32 0.79
N GLY A 103 -1.89 -15.36 1.60
CA GLY A 103 -0.80 -16.25 2.03
C GLY A 103 0.14 -15.63 3.07
N THR A 104 -0.25 -14.48 3.63
CA THR A 104 0.53 -13.78 4.68
C THR A 104 -0.40 -13.33 5.81
N GLY A 105 0.17 -12.83 6.89
CA GLY A 105 -0.58 -12.09 7.93
C GLY A 105 -0.40 -10.58 7.83
N ILE A 106 -0.05 -10.05 6.65
CA ILE A 106 0.28 -8.64 6.47
C ILE A 106 -0.97 -7.83 6.11
N LEU A 107 -1.37 -6.93 6.98
CA LEU A 107 -2.45 -5.95 6.76
C LEU A 107 -1.86 -4.60 6.34
N LEU A 108 -2.29 -4.07 5.20
CA LEU A 108 -2.03 -2.68 4.81
C LEU A 108 -3.17 -1.80 5.33
N LEU A 109 -2.86 -0.91 6.27
CA LEU A 109 -3.82 -0.05 6.96
C LEU A 109 -3.64 1.41 6.52
N GLU A 110 -4.69 2.01 5.96
CA GLU A 110 -4.76 3.45 5.71
C GLU A 110 -5.42 4.16 6.89
N MET A 111 -4.69 5.07 7.53
CA MET A 111 -5.21 5.89 8.62
C MET A 111 -5.97 7.12 8.10
N PRO A 112 -6.91 7.70 8.88
CA PRO A 112 -7.59 8.93 8.47
C PRO A 112 -6.67 10.13 8.32
N PHE A 113 -6.98 11.01 7.33
CA PHE A 113 -6.29 12.29 7.07
C PHE A 113 -6.69 13.38 8.08
N THR A 114 -6.67 13.04 9.35
CA THR A 114 -7.02 13.92 10.47
C THR A 114 -5.96 13.82 11.56
N GLN A 115 -6.10 14.62 12.63
CA GLN A 115 -5.33 14.40 13.85
C GLN A 115 -5.73 13.05 14.46
N TRP A 116 -4.76 12.18 14.67
CA TRP A 116 -5.01 10.88 15.28
C TRP A 116 -5.29 10.99 16.78
N THR A 117 -6.12 10.09 17.30
CA THR A 117 -6.64 10.07 18.66
C THR A 117 -6.14 8.85 19.44
N SER A 118 -6.30 8.87 20.75
CA SER A 118 -5.95 7.73 21.61
C SER A 118 -6.76 6.48 21.24
N ASP A 119 -8.05 6.64 20.87
CA ASP A 119 -8.88 5.51 20.40
C ASP A 119 -8.28 4.85 19.14
N MET A 120 -7.78 5.65 18.20
CA MET A 120 -7.07 5.11 17.01
C MET A 120 -5.81 4.34 17.41
N LEU A 121 -5.04 4.85 18.36
CA LEU A 121 -3.86 4.17 18.88
C LEU A 121 -4.22 2.83 19.53
N ASP A 122 -5.28 2.77 20.33
CA ASP A 122 -5.74 1.54 20.97
C ASP A 122 -6.20 0.50 19.94
N ASN A 123 -6.89 0.93 18.89
CA ASN A 123 -7.27 0.04 17.79
C ASN A 123 -6.03 -0.50 17.03
N VAL A 124 -5.02 0.35 16.76
CA VAL A 124 -3.77 -0.09 16.12
C VAL A 124 -3.01 -1.06 17.02
N ARG A 125 -2.93 -0.78 18.34
CA ARG A 125 -2.33 -1.71 19.31
C ARG A 125 -3.04 -3.07 19.32
N ALA A 126 -4.37 -3.07 19.28
CA ALA A 126 -5.15 -4.30 19.23
C ALA A 126 -4.85 -5.12 17.95
N LEU A 127 -4.70 -4.47 16.79
CA LEU A 127 -4.29 -5.14 15.55
C LEU A 127 -2.89 -5.76 15.65
N VAL A 128 -1.92 -4.98 16.16
CA VAL A 128 -0.52 -5.42 16.30
C VAL A 128 -0.40 -6.63 17.25
N ASN A 129 -1.23 -6.69 18.27
CA ASN A 129 -1.23 -7.77 19.24
C ASN A 129 -1.96 -9.04 18.75
N ARG A 130 -2.55 -9.04 17.56
CA ARG A 130 -3.16 -10.25 17.01
C ARG A 130 -2.10 -11.29 16.61
N PRO A 131 -2.31 -12.57 16.94
CA PRO A 131 -1.41 -13.64 16.53
C PRO A 131 -1.23 -13.67 15.00
N ASN A 132 0.00 -13.84 14.55
CA ASN A 132 0.36 -13.96 13.14
C ASN A 132 -0.01 -12.76 12.24
N MET A 133 -0.31 -11.59 12.82
CA MET A 133 -0.61 -10.37 12.09
C MET A 133 0.57 -9.40 12.12
N LYS A 134 0.86 -8.78 10.99
CA LYS A 134 1.81 -7.68 10.84
C LYS A 134 1.08 -6.49 10.24
N VAL A 135 1.12 -5.36 10.89
CA VAL A 135 0.48 -4.13 10.41
C VAL A 135 1.50 -3.30 9.63
N VAL A 136 1.11 -2.90 8.44
CA VAL A 136 1.83 -1.94 7.61
C VAL A 136 0.97 -0.68 7.49
N LEU A 137 1.47 0.47 7.92
CA LEU A 137 0.79 1.74 7.66
C LEU A 137 1.08 2.20 6.24
N ALA A 138 0.02 2.43 5.46
CA ALA A 138 0.10 2.95 4.11
C ALA A 138 0.64 4.39 4.11
N HIS A 139 1.38 4.75 3.08
CA HIS A 139 1.88 6.10 2.71
C HIS A 139 2.01 7.10 3.88
N ILE A 140 2.80 6.73 4.89
CA ILE A 140 2.96 7.49 6.14
C ILE A 140 3.33 8.97 5.91
N GLU A 141 3.99 9.30 4.81
CA GLU A 141 4.37 10.67 4.45
C GLU A 141 3.15 11.58 4.19
N ARG A 142 1.96 11.00 3.92
CA ARG A 142 0.73 11.76 3.68
C ARG A 142 0.11 12.22 5.00
N PHE A 143 0.26 11.45 6.08
CA PHE A 143 -0.40 11.73 7.36
C PHE A 143 0.36 12.70 8.26
N TYR A 144 1.67 12.76 8.14
CA TYR A 144 2.54 13.54 9.04
C TYR A 144 2.09 15.00 9.23
N ASP A 145 1.58 15.66 8.19
CA ASP A 145 1.16 17.07 8.25
C ASP A 145 -0.16 17.28 9.01
N PHE A 146 -0.96 16.23 9.16
CA PHE A 146 -2.20 16.26 9.92
C PHE A 146 -1.95 16.12 11.44
N GLN A 147 -0.77 15.65 11.82
CA GLN A 147 -0.42 15.40 13.22
C GLN A 147 0.18 16.67 13.84
N LYS A 148 -0.68 17.61 14.26
CA LYS A 148 -0.26 18.84 14.96
C LYS A 148 0.28 18.51 16.35
N ARG A 149 -0.40 17.62 17.07
CA ARG A 149 0.06 17.00 18.31
C ARG A 149 0.72 15.68 17.96
N LYS A 150 1.95 15.48 18.40
CA LYS A 150 2.78 14.36 17.99
C LYS A 150 2.68 13.13 18.90
N GLU A 151 2.07 13.26 20.06
CA GLU A 151 2.06 12.22 21.09
C GLU A 151 1.51 10.89 20.52
N VAL A 152 0.31 10.91 19.90
CA VAL A 152 -0.28 9.70 19.31
C VAL A 152 0.51 9.21 18.09
N TRP A 153 1.05 10.13 17.28
CA TRP A 153 1.93 9.74 16.17
C TRP A 153 3.17 9.00 16.67
N ASP A 154 3.86 9.57 17.67
CA ASP A 154 5.10 9.01 18.19
C ASP A 154 4.82 7.65 18.83
N GLU A 155 3.73 7.50 19.60
CA GLU A 155 3.33 6.23 20.18
C GLU A 155 2.98 5.17 19.11
N ILE A 156 2.30 5.54 18.02
CA ILE A 156 2.03 4.61 16.91
C ILE A 156 3.35 4.23 16.20
N MET A 157 4.25 5.20 16.02
CA MET A 157 5.55 4.92 15.38
C MET A 157 6.48 4.07 16.26
N ASP A 158 6.25 4.00 17.56
CA ASP A 158 6.99 3.13 18.50
C ASP A 158 6.43 1.68 18.55
N LEU A 159 5.22 1.45 18.00
CA LEU A 159 4.70 0.09 17.88
C LEU A 159 5.51 -0.75 16.86
N PRO A 160 5.50 -2.09 17.00
CA PRO A 160 6.15 -3.00 16.05
C PRO A 160 5.36 -3.10 14.73
N ILE A 161 5.20 -1.97 14.06
CA ILE A 161 4.55 -1.82 12.76
C ILE A 161 5.57 -1.59 11.67
N TYR A 162 5.20 -1.94 10.45
CA TYR A 162 5.93 -1.56 9.24
C TYR A 162 5.35 -0.28 8.63
N ARG A 163 6.14 0.43 7.86
CA ARG A 163 5.77 1.70 7.23
C ARG A 163 5.92 1.58 5.74
N GLN A 164 4.85 1.87 5.01
CA GLN A 164 4.93 2.00 3.57
C GLN A 164 4.99 3.49 3.21
N MET A 165 5.83 3.84 2.24
CA MET A 165 5.93 5.17 1.64
C MET A 165 5.74 5.09 0.14
N ASN A 166 5.06 6.10 -0.43
CA ASN A 166 4.89 6.20 -1.86
C ASN A 166 6.18 6.67 -2.55
N ALA A 167 6.50 6.09 -3.69
CA ALA A 167 7.66 6.45 -4.49
C ALA A 167 7.53 7.85 -5.11
N GLY A 168 6.32 8.24 -5.52
CA GLY A 168 6.04 9.51 -6.20
C GLY A 168 6.51 10.78 -5.48
N PRO A 169 6.32 10.93 -4.16
CA PRO A 169 6.81 12.08 -3.40
C PRO A 169 8.32 12.28 -3.44
N PHE A 170 9.12 11.22 -3.58
CA PHE A 170 10.58 11.33 -3.70
C PHE A 170 11.03 11.93 -5.03
N ILE A 171 10.23 11.82 -6.08
CA ILE A 171 10.50 12.41 -7.39
C ILE A 171 10.25 13.93 -7.36
N LYS A 172 9.24 14.37 -6.60
CA LYS A 172 8.81 15.79 -6.53
C LYS A 172 9.73 16.58 -5.60
N ARG A 173 10.55 17.52 -6.14
CA ARG A 173 11.55 18.31 -5.39
C ARG A 173 11.02 18.91 -4.08
N LYS A 174 9.79 19.46 -4.08
CA LYS A 174 9.17 20.08 -2.90
C LYS A 174 8.87 19.08 -1.79
N LYS A 175 8.42 17.87 -2.13
CA LYS A 175 8.03 16.82 -1.16
C LYS A 175 9.22 15.96 -0.73
N ARG A 176 10.22 15.80 -1.59
CA ARG A 176 11.39 14.92 -1.40
C ARG A 176 12.11 15.16 -0.07
N ARG A 177 12.39 16.44 0.28
CA ARG A 177 13.14 16.75 1.51
C ARG A 177 12.44 16.23 2.75
N LYS A 178 11.12 16.39 2.83
CA LYS A 178 10.31 15.87 3.93
C LYS A 178 10.30 14.35 3.96
N CYS A 179 10.06 13.71 2.82
CA CYS A 179 10.05 12.25 2.71
C CYS A 179 11.39 11.63 3.10
N LEU A 180 12.52 12.23 2.66
CA LEU A 180 13.85 11.80 3.08
C LEU A 180 14.10 11.99 4.59
N LYS A 181 13.54 13.04 5.20
CA LYS A 181 13.62 13.23 6.66
C LYS A 181 12.85 12.13 7.39
N LEU A 182 11.62 11.83 6.96
CA LEU A 182 10.83 10.74 7.52
C LEU A 182 11.51 9.39 7.34
N LEU A 183 11.99 9.09 6.13
CA LEU A 183 12.67 7.85 5.82
C LEU A 183 13.89 7.59 6.74
N LYS A 184 14.66 8.63 7.06
CA LYS A 184 15.82 8.52 7.97
C LYS A 184 15.44 8.20 9.41
N GLN A 185 14.23 8.50 9.82
CA GLN A 185 13.71 8.23 11.16
C GLN A 185 13.13 6.81 11.28
N GLN A 186 12.96 6.10 10.16
CA GLN A 186 12.37 4.76 10.13
C GLN A 186 13.45 3.68 9.96
N VAL A 187 13.25 2.56 10.64
CA VAL A 187 14.19 1.43 10.57
C VAL A 187 13.97 0.63 9.29
N GLU A 188 12.71 0.38 8.96
CA GLU A 188 12.29 -0.40 7.80
C GLU A 188 11.13 0.29 7.09
N VAL A 189 11.27 0.48 5.78
CA VAL A 189 10.26 1.10 4.93
C VAL A 189 10.03 0.26 3.69
N LEU A 190 8.75 -0.02 3.42
CA LEU A 190 8.29 -0.62 2.18
C LEU A 190 8.00 0.47 1.16
N LEU A 191 8.42 0.29 -0.09
CA LEU A 191 8.06 1.20 -1.16
C LEU A 191 6.87 0.66 -1.95
N GLY A 192 5.91 1.57 -2.24
CA GLY A 192 4.82 1.32 -3.16
C GLY A 192 4.70 2.43 -4.19
N SER A 193 4.16 2.13 -5.34
CA SER A 193 3.84 3.16 -6.34
C SER A 193 2.59 3.95 -5.95
N ASP A 194 1.64 3.28 -5.33
CA ASP A 194 0.27 3.76 -5.11
C ASP A 194 -0.34 4.22 -6.44
N CYS A 195 -0.06 3.44 -7.52
CA CYS A 195 -0.49 3.79 -8.86
C CYS A 195 -1.97 3.46 -9.08
N HIS A 196 -2.68 4.38 -9.74
CA HIS A 196 -4.11 4.26 -10.02
C HIS A 196 -4.44 4.39 -11.51
N ASN A 197 -3.52 4.99 -12.29
CA ASN A 197 -3.72 5.25 -13.71
C ASN A 197 -2.38 5.50 -14.41
N LEU A 198 -2.42 5.87 -15.69
CA LEU A 198 -1.23 6.17 -16.48
C LEU A 198 -0.88 7.68 -16.57
N ASP A 199 -1.65 8.53 -15.87
CA ASP A 199 -1.49 9.99 -15.91
C ASP A 199 -0.95 10.55 -14.59
N GLY A 200 -1.82 11.00 -13.70
CA GLY A 200 -1.46 11.71 -12.47
C GLY A 200 -0.89 10.83 -11.36
N ARG A 201 -1.32 9.57 -11.30
CA ARG A 201 -0.91 8.54 -10.32
C ARG A 201 -0.38 7.30 -11.04
N LYS A 202 0.58 7.49 -11.94
CA LYS A 202 1.18 6.42 -12.72
C LYS A 202 2.23 5.62 -11.95
N PRO A 203 2.55 4.39 -12.42
CA PRO A 203 3.69 3.63 -11.93
C PRO A 203 4.98 4.46 -11.90
N ASN A 204 5.68 4.45 -10.79
CA ASN A 204 6.83 5.34 -10.59
C ASN A 204 7.90 4.80 -9.63
N LEU A 205 7.84 3.51 -9.33
CA LEU A 205 8.63 2.87 -8.27
C LEU A 205 10.16 3.02 -8.50
N ALA A 206 10.64 2.75 -9.71
CA ALA A 206 12.06 2.86 -10.04
C ALA A 206 12.58 4.29 -9.93
N LEU A 207 11.78 5.27 -10.37
CA LEU A 207 12.15 6.68 -10.30
C LEU A 207 12.29 7.14 -8.85
N GLY A 208 11.32 6.79 -7.99
CA GLY A 208 11.38 7.09 -6.56
C GLY A 208 12.57 6.42 -5.88
N ARG A 209 12.79 5.13 -6.14
CA ARG A 209 13.95 4.38 -5.63
C ARG A 209 15.29 5.00 -6.06
N ALA A 210 15.41 5.41 -7.31
CA ALA A 210 16.62 6.07 -7.82
C ALA A 210 16.92 7.38 -7.08
N GLU A 211 15.88 8.20 -6.82
CA GLU A 211 16.04 9.43 -6.05
C GLU A 211 16.42 9.20 -4.58
N ILE A 212 15.87 8.15 -3.96
CA ILE A 212 16.27 7.70 -2.61
C ILE A 212 17.73 7.29 -2.60
N LYS A 213 18.14 6.43 -3.54
CA LYS A 213 19.51 5.91 -3.66
C LYS A 213 20.55 7.02 -3.84
N LYS A 214 20.25 8.06 -4.63
CA LYS A 214 21.10 9.25 -4.81
C LYS A 214 21.32 10.04 -3.52
N LYS A 215 20.46 9.94 -2.52
CA LYS A 215 20.46 10.79 -1.32
C LYS A 215 20.75 10.05 -0.03
N LEU A 216 20.61 8.74 -0.02
CA LEU A 216 20.82 7.89 1.16
C LEU A 216 21.65 6.69 0.77
N ASP A 217 22.85 6.55 1.34
CA ASP A 217 23.76 5.43 1.10
C ASP A 217 23.25 4.10 1.67
N LYS A 218 22.25 4.14 2.54
CA LYS A 218 21.68 2.95 3.18
C LYS A 218 20.17 3.00 3.15
N TYR A 219 19.58 2.33 2.18
CA TYR A 219 18.16 2.03 2.12
C TYR A 219 17.96 0.52 2.18
N LYS A 220 17.37 0.04 3.30
CA LYS A 220 16.96 -1.36 3.42
C LYS A 220 15.46 -1.45 3.16
N THR A 221 15.07 -2.26 2.20
CA THR A 221 13.70 -2.71 2.04
C THR A 221 13.56 -4.12 2.64
N MET A 222 12.44 -4.44 3.25
CA MET A 222 12.15 -5.78 3.80
C MET A 222 12.21 -6.91 2.76
N PHE A 223 12.19 -6.56 1.48
CA PHE A 223 12.18 -7.49 0.35
C PHE A 223 13.38 -7.24 -0.59
N SER A 224 14.54 -6.91 -0.04
CA SER A 224 15.78 -7.06 -0.81
C SER A 224 16.06 -8.55 -0.97
N PRO A 225 16.30 -9.05 -2.18
CA PRO A 225 16.69 -10.43 -2.39
C PRO A 225 18.03 -10.73 -1.73
#